data_bbef9eb3027aeac8d5a37ce4298aab9e
#
_entry.id   bbef9eb3027aeac8d5a37ce4298aab9e
#
_cell.length_a   1.000
_cell.length_b   1.000
_cell.length_c   1.000
_cell.angle_alpha   90.00
_cell.angle_beta   90.00
_cell.angle_gamma   90.00
#
_symmetry.space_group_name_H-M   'P 1'
#
loop_
_entity.id
_entity.type
_entity.pdbx_description
1 polymer ?
#
loop_
_entity_poly.entity_id
_entity_poly.type
_entity_poly.pdbx_seq_one_letter_code
_entity_poly.pdbx_strand_id
1 'polypeptide(L)'
;MTTWYERVIAAHRAVTDAVSHAARLKSDRYFVWQEDGSHDLPGDNGHGETAVTGTTDLFTKSEFDPWVEQLGESFSVHGIFWTLNSV
;
A
#
# COMPACT_ATOMS: atom_id res chain seq x y z
N MET A 1 17.32 5.14 -8.58
CA MET A 1 16.85 3.94 -7.89
C MET A 1 15.58 4.26 -7.12
N THR A 2 14.54 3.50 -7.35
CA THR A 2 13.23 3.74 -6.71
C THR A 2 13.24 3.18 -5.30
N THR A 3 12.89 4.00 -4.32
CA THR A 3 12.76 3.54 -2.94
C THR A 3 11.43 2.79 -2.77
N TRP A 4 11.32 2.01 -1.69
CA TRP A 4 10.10 1.25 -1.43
C TRP A 4 8.87 2.17 -1.28
N TYR A 5 9.04 3.31 -0.61
CA TYR A 5 7.91 4.21 -0.41
C TYR A 5 7.48 4.91 -1.70
N GLU A 6 8.42 5.22 -2.58
CA GLU A 6 8.07 5.77 -3.90
C GLU A 6 7.24 4.79 -4.70
N ARG A 7 7.57 3.50 -4.61
CA ARG A 7 6.84 2.45 -5.28
C ARG A 7 5.42 2.33 -4.73
N VAL A 8 5.27 2.38 -3.40
CA VAL A 8 3.97 2.33 -2.74
C VAL A 8 3.12 3.53 -3.15
N ILE A 9 3.69 4.73 -3.12
CA ILE A 9 2.98 5.94 -3.52
C ILE A 9 2.56 5.87 -4.99
N ALA A 10 3.45 5.42 -5.86
CA ALA A 10 3.13 5.30 -7.28
C ALA A 10 1.99 4.31 -7.53
N ALA A 11 1.99 3.20 -6.79
CA ALA A 11 0.93 2.21 -6.90
C ALA A 11 -0.43 2.80 -6.53
N HIS A 12 -0.50 3.58 -5.46
CA HIS A 12 -1.74 4.22 -5.05
C HIS A 12 -2.17 5.29 -6.05
N ARG A 13 -1.23 6.11 -6.51
CA ARG A 13 -1.54 7.18 -7.47
C ARG A 13 -1.96 6.70 -8.84
N ALA A 14 -1.64 5.47 -9.17
CA ALA A 14 -2.13 4.87 -10.40
C ALA A 14 -3.66 4.65 -10.35
N VAL A 15 -4.22 4.60 -9.15
CA VAL A 15 -5.68 4.47 -8.95
C VAL A 15 -6.31 5.84 -8.75
N THR A 16 -5.74 6.65 -7.86
CA THR A 16 -6.29 7.96 -7.51
C THR A 16 -5.23 8.84 -6.87
N ASP A 17 -5.38 10.16 -7.02
CA ASP A 17 -4.54 11.12 -6.31
C ASP A 17 -5.02 11.37 -4.86
N ALA A 18 -6.20 10.86 -4.51
CA ALA A 18 -6.76 11.00 -3.16
C ALA A 18 -6.12 9.97 -2.23
N VAL A 19 -4.87 10.20 -1.88
CA VAL A 19 -4.04 9.30 -1.08
C VAL A 19 -3.29 10.11 -0.03
N SER A 20 -3.22 9.58 1.17
CA SER A 20 -2.50 10.20 2.27
C SER A 20 -1.64 9.18 2.98
N HIS A 21 -0.53 9.64 3.54
CA HIS A 21 0.35 8.83 4.38
C HIS A 21 0.04 9.09 5.85
N ALA A 22 -0.48 8.07 6.51
CA ALA A 22 -0.73 8.06 7.95
C ALA A 22 -1.62 9.20 8.46
N ALA A 23 -2.38 9.85 7.60
CA ALA A 23 -3.24 10.96 7.98
C ALA A 23 -4.57 10.90 7.24
N ARG A 24 -5.63 11.30 7.90
CA ARG A 24 -6.95 11.35 7.28
C ARG A 24 -7.09 12.59 6.41
N LEU A 25 -7.79 12.44 5.30
CA LEU A 25 -8.15 13.54 4.43
C LEU A 25 -9.60 13.97 4.69
N LYS A 26 -9.91 15.20 4.33
CA LYS A 26 -11.29 15.67 4.35
C LYS A 26 -11.94 15.37 3.01
N SER A 27 -12.21 14.10 2.78
CA SER A 27 -12.77 13.61 1.53
C SER A 27 -13.67 12.44 1.82
N ASP A 28 -14.61 12.16 0.93
CA ASP A 28 -15.52 11.03 1.07
C ASP A 28 -14.95 9.73 0.52
N ARG A 29 -13.86 9.81 -0.20
CA ARG A 29 -13.28 8.64 -0.85
C ARG A 29 -11.80 8.84 -1.04
N TYR A 30 -10.98 8.08 -0.28
CA TYR A 30 -9.53 8.21 -0.35
C TYR A 30 -8.85 7.00 0.29
N PHE A 31 -7.57 6.83 -0.02
CA PHE A 31 -6.72 5.85 0.63
C PHE A 31 -5.88 6.50 1.70
N VAL A 32 -5.66 5.78 2.79
CA VAL A 32 -4.63 6.11 3.78
C VAL A 32 -3.73 4.89 3.92
N TRP A 33 -2.44 5.07 3.75
CA TRP A 33 -1.49 3.99 3.93
C TRP A 33 -0.47 4.35 5.00
N GLN A 34 0.03 3.32 5.67
CA GLN A 34 1.08 3.52 6.66
C GLN A 34 1.95 2.27 6.72
N GLU A 35 3.21 2.48 7.04
CA GLU A 35 4.10 1.37 7.33
C GLU A 35 3.86 0.87 8.76
N ASP A 36 3.84 -0.45 8.93
CA ASP A 36 3.66 -1.07 10.23
C ASP A 36 4.98 -1.44 10.87
N GLY A 37 6.04 -1.43 10.10
CA GLY A 37 7.38 -1.73 10.56
C GLY A 37 8.22 -2.33 9.45
N SER A 38 9.46 -2.61 9.78
CA SER A 38 10.34 -3.32 8.88
C SER A 38 10.83 -4.58 9.57
N HIS A 39 10.89 -5.66 8.81
CA HIS A 39 11.36 -6.95 9.30
C HIS A 39 12.55 -7.38 8.50
N ASP A 40 13.61 -7.76 9.19
CA ASP A 40 14.77 -8.35 8.53
C ASP A 40 14.43 -9.78 8.14
N LEU A 41 14.51 -10.08 6.86
CA LEU A 41 14.33 -11.43 6.39
C LEU A 41 15.62 -12.22 6.62
N PRO A 42 15.54 -13.48 7.06
CA PRO A 42 16.74 -14.29 7.22
C PRO A 42 17.42 -14.48 5.85
N GLY A 43 18.65 -14.00 5.76
CA GLY A 43 19.45 -14.14 4.57
C GLY A 43 20.50 -15.20 4.78
N ASP A 44 20.85 -15.89 3.71
CA ASP A 44 21.79 -17.00 3.77
C ASP A 44 23.21 -16.56 4.15
N ASN A 45 23.53 -15.30 3.92
CA ASN A 45 24.89 -14.80 4.10
C ASN A 45 24.94 -13.67 5.14
N GLY A 46 23.98 -13.60 6.01
CA GLY A 46 23.90 -12.49 6.94
C GLY A 46 23.51 -11.17 6.29
N HIS A 47 23.22 -11.19 5.01
CA HIS A 47 22.69 -10.04 4.27
C HIS A 47 21.20 -10.19 4.13
N GLY A 48 20.52 -10.22 5.24
CA GLY A 48 19.08 -10.33 5.22
C GLY A 48 18.46 -9.16 4.46
N GLU A 49 17.44 -9.44 3.67
CA GLU A 49 16.67 -8.38 3.05
C GLU A 49 15.75 -7.78 4.08
N THR A 50 15.62 -6.48 4.06
CA THR A 50 14.65 -5.79 4.91
C THR A 50 13.31 -5.75 4.20
N ALA A 51 12.31 -6.35 4.80
CA ALA A 51 10.94 -6.28 4.31
C ALA A 51 10.20 -5.20 5.07
N VAL A 52 9.62 -4.27 4.35
CA VAL A 52 8.76 -3.24 4.95
C VAL A 52 7.31 -3.69 4.75
N THR A 53 6.58 -3.75 5.86
CA THR A 53 5.16 -4.10 5.82
C THR A 53 4.32 -2.88 6.13
N GLY A 54 3.12 -2.86 5.61
CA GLY A 54 2.22 -1.74 5.84
C GLY A 54 0.78 -2.13 5.58
N THR A 55 -0.08 -1.17 5.79
CA THR A 55 -1.51 -1.33 5.63
C THR A 55 -2.06 -0.15 4.86
N THR A 56 -2.99 -0.41 3.97
CA THR A 56 -3.76 0.64 3.29
C THR A 56 -5.22 0.48 3.63
N ASP A 57 -5.82 1.57 4.06
CA ASP A 57 -7.26 1.62 4.33
C ASP A 57 -7.93 2.46 3.25
N LEU A 58 -9.05 1.97 2.74
CA LEU A 58 -9.89 2.74 1.84
C LEU A 58 -11.07 3.31 2.62
N PHE A 59 -11.17 4.62 2.65
CA PHE A 59 -12.32 5.31 3.21
C PHE A 59 -13.27 5.64 2.08
N THR A 60 -14.47 5.07 2.11
CA THR A 60 -15.43 5.21 1.03
C THR A 60 -16.83 4.99 1.58
N LYS A 61 -17.82 5.54 0.89
CA LYS A 61 -19.23 5.30 1.19
C LYS A 61 -19.80 4.12 0.40
N SER A 62 -19.03 3.57 -0.53
CA SER A 62 -19.44 2.43 -1.35
C SER A 62 -19.12 1.13 -0.65
N GLU A 63 -20.09 0.23 -0.61
CA GLU A 63 -19.88 -1.10 0.00
C GLU A 63 -18.89 -1.95 -0.80
N PHE A 64 -18.96 -1.87 -2.12
CA PHE A 64 -18.07 -2.61 -3.02
C PHE A 64 -17.36 -1.65 -3.94
N ASP A 65 -16.34 -0.97 -3.39
CA ASP A 65 -15.62 0.03 -4.15
C ASP A 65 -14.61 -0.62 -5.08
N PRO A 66 -14.70 -0.37 -6.41
CA PRO A 66 -13.74 -0.96 -7.35
C PRO A 66 -12.30 -0.51 -7.15
N TRP A 67 -12.07 0.54 -6.38
CA TRP A 67 -10.70 0.98 -6.07
C TRP A 67 -9.90 -0.10 -5.34
N VAL A 68 -10.56 -0.97 -4.58
CA VAL A 68 -9.89 -2.08 -3.90
C VAL A 68 -9.23 -3.00 -4.93
N GLU A 69 -9.98 -3.40 -5.95
CA GLU A 69 -9.45 -4.26 -7.01
C GLU A 69 -8.39 -3.56 -7.84
N GLN A 70 -8.63 -2.29 -8.17
CA GLN A 70 -7.68 -1.50 -8.92
C GLN A 70 -6.36 -1.34 -8.18
N LEU A 71 -6.43 -1.14 -6.87
CA LEU A 71 -5.22 -1.03 -6.06
C LEU A 71 -4.46 -2.36 -6.01
N GLY A 72 -5.18 -3.48 -5.88
CA GLY A 72 -4.56 -4.80 -5.91
C GLY A 72 -3.81 -5.05 -7.21
N GLU A 73 -4.42 -4.73 -8.34
CA GLU A 73 -3.76 -4.85 -9.64
C GLU A 73 -2.54 -3.94 -9.74
N SER A 74 -2.67 -2.72 -9.24
CA SER A 74 -1.57 -1.76 -9.24
C SER A 74 -0.39 -2.25 -8.39
N PHE A 75 -0.67 -2.80 -7.21
CA PHE A 75 0.37 -3.40 -6.38
C PHE A 75 1.11 -4.50 -7.13
N SER A 76 0.39 -5.36 -7.82
CA SER A 76 1.00 -6.44 -8.61
C SER A 76 1.90 -5.90 -9.70
N VAL A 77 1.45 -4.85 -10.41
CA VAL A 77 2.24 -4.21 -11.46
C VAL A 77 3.51 -3.60 -10.89
N HIS A 78 3.44 -3.04 -9.70
CA HIS A 78 4.58 -2.40 -9.05
C HIS A 78 5.43 -3.38 -8.22
N GLY A 79 5.15 -4.67 -8.30
CA GLY A 79 5.93 -5.68 -7.60
C GLY A 79 5.74 -5.68 -6.09
N ILE A 80 4.57 -5.26 -5.63
CA ILE A 80 4.24 -5.23 -4.22
C ILE A 80 3.35 -6.42 -3.89
N PHE A 81 3.80 -7.25 -2.94
CA PHE A 81 2.99 -8.36 -2.47
C PHE A 81 1.92 -7.82 -1.51
N TRP A 82 0.70 -8.30 -1.68
CA TRP A 82 -0.41 -7.80 -0.86
C TRP A 82 -1.42 -8.90 -0.57
N THR A 83 -2.17 -8.71 0.51
CA THR A 83 -3.32 -9.55 0.83
C THR A 83 -4.48 -8.65 1.22
N LEU A 84 -5.69 -9.10 0.96
CA LEU A 84 -6.88 -8.36 1.34
C LEU A 84 -7.37 -8.86 2.69
N ASN A 85 -7.47 -7.94 3.65
CA ASN A 85 -8.07 -8.23 4.94
C ASN A 85 -9.48 -7.67 4.92
N SER A 86 -10.45 -8.55 5.08
CA SER A 86 -11.84 -8.13 5.18
C SER A 86 -12.19 -7.86 6.64
N VAL A 87 -12.93 -6.83 6.84
CA VAL A 87 -13.39 -6.44 8.17
C VAL A 87 -14.72 -7.09 8.45
#